data_1772a8315c7d8edeb1a6b74dd09510f8
#
_entry.id   1772a8315c7d8edeb1a6b74dd09510f8
#
_cell.length_a   1.000
_cell.length_b   1.000
_cell.length_c   1.000
_cell.angle_alpha   90.00
_cell.angle_beta   90.00
_cell.angle_gamma   90.00
#
_symmetry.space_group_name_H-M   'P 1'
#
loop_
_entity.id
_entity.type
_entity.pdbx_description
1 polymer ?
#
loop_
_entity_poly.entity_id
_entity_poly.type
_entity_poly.pdbx_seq_one_letter_code
_entity_poly.pdbx_strand_id
1 'polypeptide(L)'
;ERERKTPEYRIIHIYTIPIMSKIKTIVLKKGKEDSLLRKHPWIFSGAIHHSEGELQEGDVVRVLTSQGDFIAVGHWQIGSIAVRVLSFSDQCVDDEFYENKLSVALDIRRSIGLLRNGEDTDEHERNSTYRLVHGEGDGLPGLVIDMYDGVAVMQAHSVGMHVDRMLIANSLKKIMGDDLKAV
;
A
#
# COMPACT_ATOMS: atom_id res chain seq x y z
N GLU A 1 -3.38 -10.10 64.21
CA GLU A 1 -3.88 -9.73 62.86
C GLU A 1 -2.77 -9.98 61.85
N ARG A 2 -2.93 -11.01 61.00
CA ARG A 2 -2.00 -11.29 59.88
C ARG A 2 -2.63 -10.71 58.63
N GLU A 3 -2.02 -9.66 58.10
CA GLU A 3 -2.32 -9.13 56.79
C GLU A 3 -2.06 -10.16 55.69
N ARG A 4 -3.07 -10.56 54.94
CA ARG A 4 -2.97 -11.37 53.74
C ARG A 4 -2.54 -10.47 52.58
N LYS A 5 -1.29 -10.60 52.12
CA LYS A 5 -0.80 -10.01 50.88
C LYS A 5 -1.49 -10.70 49.71
N THR A 6 -2.22 -9.95 48.93
CA THR A 6 -2.74 -10.39 47.62
C THR A 6 -1.60 -10.60 46.63
N PRO A 7 -1.60 -11.68 45.81
CA PRO A 7 -0.53 -11.87 44.84
C PRO A 7 -0.72 -10.89 43.67
N GLU A 8 0.32 -10.11 43.39
CA GLU A 8 0.42 -9.31 42.16
C GLU A 8 0.55 -10.25 40.96
N TYR A 9 -0.49 -10.31 40.12
CA TYR A 9 -0.40 -10.97 38.81
C TYR A 9 0.32 -10.06 37.84
N ARG A 10 1.59 -10.38 37.55
CA ARG A 10 2.33 -9.77 36.44
C ARG A 10 1.72 -10.27 35.14
N ILE A 11 1.01 -9.40 34.42
CA ILE A 11 0.55 -9.67 33.05
C ILE A 11 1.80 -9.71 32.18
N ILE A 12 2.24 -10.91 31.82
CA ILE A 12 3.27 -11.08 30.79
C ILE A 12 2.56 -10.85 29.47
N HIS A 13 2.81 -9.70 28.85
CA HIS A 13 2.47 -9.48 27.46
C HIS A 13 3.37 -10.39 26.62
N ILE A 14 2.83 -11.55 26.24
CA ILE A 14 3.45 -12.39 25.24
C ILE A 14 3.23 -11.63 23.92
N TYR A 15 4.24 -10.87 23.48
CA TYR A 15 4.30 -10.43 22.10
C TYR A 15 4.40 -11.69 21.25
N THR A 16 3.28 -12.08 20.68
CA THR A 16 3.25 -13.07 19.62
C THR A 16 4.03 -12.44 18.47
N ILE A 17 5.31 -12.79 18.32
CA ILE A 17 6.08 -12.50 17.12
C ILE A 17 5.26 -13.14 16.00
N PRO A 18 4.72 -12.37 15.03
CA PRO A 18 4.03 -12.97 13.90
C PRO A 18 5.01 -13.96 13.29
N ILE A 19 4.59 -15.21 13.15
CA ILE A 19 5.33 -16.21 12.39
C ILE A 19 5.59 -15.54 11.05
N MET A 20 6.85 -15.21 10.76
CA MET A 20 7.24 -14.66 9.46
C MET A 20 6.78 -15.68 8.42
N SER A 21 5.61 -15.45 7.85
CA SER A 21 5.18 -16.18 6.67
C SER A 21 6.32 -16.03 5.68
N LYS A 22 6.86 -17.16 5.19
CA LYS A 22 7.97 -17.15 4.25
C LYS A 22 7.62 -16.17 3.13
N ILE A 23 8.40 -15.10 2.98
CA ILE A 23 8.12 -14.05 2.00
C ILE A 23 8.05 -14.73 0.63
N LYS A 24 6.91 -14.65 -0.02
CA LYS A 24 6.69 -15.24 -1.34
C LYS A 24 7.53 -14.49 -2.36
N THR A 25 8.19 -15.23 -3.23
CA THR A 25 9.18 -14.67 -4.15
C THR A 25 8.86 -15.03 -5.59
N ILE A 26 9.09 -14.09 -6.50
CA ILE A 26 9.04 -14.29 -7.94
C ILE A 26 10.43 -14.03 -8.49
N VAL A 27 10.96 -14.96 -9.29
CA VAL A 27 12.23 -14.83 -9.98
C VAL A 27 11.98 -14.58 -11.46
N LEU A 28 12.62 -13.54 -11.99
CA LEU A 28 12.52 -13.18 -13.40
C LEU A 28 13.41 -14.03 -14.30
N LYS A 29 13.03 -14.17 -15.55
CA LYS A 29 13.91 -14.70 -16.61
C LYS A 29 15.04 -13.72 -16.87
N LYS A 30 16.22 -14.22 -17.21
CA LYS A 30 17.39 -13.41 -17.57
C LYS A 30 17.04 -12.39 -18.67
N GLY A 31 17.39 -11.13 -18.45
CA GLY A 31 17.18 -10.02 -19.39
C GLY A 31 15.74 -9.50 -19.42
N LYS A 32 14.88 -9.88 -18.44
CA LYS A 32 13.51 -9.36 -18.31
C LYS A 32 13.38 -8.27 -17.25
N GLU A 33 14.46 -7.93 -16.57
CA GLU A 33 14.57 -6.88 -15.57
C GLU A 33 14.63 -5.45 -16.15
N ASP A 34 14.96 -5.28 -17.43
CA ASP A 34 15.20 -3.98 -18.06
C ASP A 34 14.04 -2.98 -17.92
N SER A 35 12.79 -3.44 -18.01
CA SER A 35 11.62 -2.59 -17.83
C SER A 35 11.50 -2.09 -16.40
N LEU A 36 11.83 -2.95 -15.43
CA LEU A 36 11.80 -2.61 -14.01
C LEU A 36 12.93 -1.67 -13.61
N LEU A 37 14.10 -1.80 -14.22
CA LEU A 37 15.21 -0.85 -14.05
C LEU A 37 14.82 0.56 -14.51
N ARG A 38 13.94 0.67 -15.51
CA ARG A 38 13.31 1.93 -15.94
C ARG A 38 12.06 2.29 -15.15
N LYS A 39 11.80 1.62 -14.01
CA LYS A 39 10.67 1.88 -13.11
C LYS A 39 9.28 1.63 -13.72
N HIS A 40 9.18 0.73 -14.71
CA HIS A 40 7.88 0.30 -15.23
C HIS A 40 7.11 -0.48 -14.14
N PRO A 41 5.85 -0.13 -13.83
CA PRO A 41 5.14 -0.66 -12.68
C PRO A 41 4.50 -2.04 -12.91
N TRP A 42 4.65 -2.65 -14.08
CA TRP A 42 4.04 -3.93 -14.40
C TRP A 42 5.06 -4.99 -14.78
N ILE A 43 4.85 -6.20 -14.24
CA ILE A 43 5.57 -7.41 -14.64
C ILE A 43 4.61 -8.33 -15.35
N PHE A 44 4.88 -8.60 -16.60
CA PHE A 44 4.07 -9.52 -17.39
C PHE A 44 4.43 -10.97 -17.08
N SER A 45 3.43 -11.87 -17.14
CA SER A 45 3.60 -13.30 -16.84
C SER A 45 4.71 -13.96 -17.67
N GLY A 46 4.90 -13.54 -18.91
CA GLY A 46 5.98 -14.02 -19.78
C GLY A 46 7.40 -13.70 -19.29
N ALA A 47 7.56 -12.72 -18.37
CA ALA A 47 8.85 -12.35 -17.79
C ALA A 47 9.25 -13.24 -16.60
N ILE A 48 8.31 -13.98 -16.02
CA ILE A 48 8.54 -14.79 -14.82
C ILE A 48 9.19 -16.13 -15.20
N HIS A 49 10.25 -16.48 -14.47
CA HIS A 49 10.90 -17.79 -14.57
C HIS A 49 10.21 -18.81 -13.68
N HIS A 50 10.11 -18.52 -12.38
CA HIS A 50 9.41 -19.35 -11.38
C HIS A 50 9.00 -18.51 -10.17
N SER A 51 8.19 -19.11 -9.31
CA SER A 51 7.84 -18.57 -8.00
C SER A 51 8.30 -19.52 -6.89
N GLU A 52 8.60 -18.95 -5.73
CA GLU A 52 8.88 -19.70 -4.51
C GLU A 52 7.73 -19.50 -3.53
N GLY A 53 7.15 -20.62 -3.07
CA GLY A 53 5.94 -20.64 -2.26
C GLY A 53 4.66 -20.72 -3.09
N GLU A 54 3.58 -21.11 -2.44
CA GLU A 54 2.25 -21.17 -3.05
C GLU A 54 1.66 -19.75 -3.11
N LEU A 55 1.44 -19.23 -4.31
CA LEU A 55 0.91 -17.89 -4.55
C LEU A 55 -0.62 -17.91 -4.57
N GLN A 56 -1.21 -16.93 -3.91
CA GLN A 56 -2.63 -16.60 -3.99
C GLN A 56 -2.80 -15.20 -4.58
N GLU A 57 -3.89 -14.97 -5.30
CA GLU A 57 -4.17 -13.65 -5.85
C GLU A 57 -4.28 -12.59 -4.74
N GLY A 58 -3.59 -11.49 -4.94
CA GLY A 58 -3.49 -10.42 -3.95
C GLY A 58 -2.26 -10.51 -3.03
N ASP A 59 -1.52 -11.63 -3.06
CA ASP A 59 -0.31 -11.75 -2.25
C ASP A 59 0.71 -10.65 -2.56
N VAL A 60 1.34 -10.14 -1.51
CA VAL A 60 2.55 -9.34 -1.63
C VAL A 60 3.73 -10.27 -1.92
N VAL A 61 4.45 -9.99 -2.99
CA VAL A 61 5.62 -10.79 -3.43
C VAL A 61 6.86 -9.92 -3.58
N ARG A 62 8.01 -10.49 -3.22
CA ARG A 62 9.32 -9.94 -3.59
C ARG A 62 9.68 -10.43 -4.98
N VAL A 63 10.21 -9.55 -5.79
CA VAL A 63 10.66 -9.86 -7.15
C VAL A 63 12.18 -9.79 -7.19
N LEU A 64 12.78 -10.85 -7.69
CA LEU A 64 14.23 -10.98 -7.85
C LEU A 64 14.61 -11.10 -9.32
N THR A 65 15.82 -10.66 -9.66
CA THR A 65 16.45 -10.93 -10.94
C THR A 65 16.77 -12.44 -11.07
N SER A 66 17.17 -12.86 -12.25
CA SER A 66 17.67 -14.25 -12.48
C SER A 66 18.93 -14.59 -11.67
N GLN A 67 19.62 -13.60 -11.10
CA GLN A 67 20.82 -13.76 -10.27
C GLN A 67 20.51 -13.75 -8.76
N GLY A 68 19.23 -13.51 -8.40
CA GLY A 68 18.79 -13.46 -7.00
C GLY A 68 18.81 -12.07 -6.38
N ASP A 69 19.14 -11.02 -7.14
CA ASP A 69 19.13 -9.65 -6.63
C ASP A 69 17.72 -9.12 -6.53
N PHE A 70 17.41 -8.41 -5.44
CA PHE A 70 16.13 -7.74 -5.27
C PHE A 70 15.92 -6.64 -6.32
N ILE A 71 14.70 -6.54 -6.86
CA ILE A 71 14.35 -5.50 -7.83
C ILE A 71 13.04 -4.78 -7.54
N ALA A 72 12.04 -5.45 -6.95
CA ALA A 72 10.75 -4.84 -6.64
C ALA A 72 9.97 -5.63 -5.57
N VAL A 73 8.97 -5.00 -4.99
CA VAL A 73 7.87 -5.62 -4.25
C VAL A 73 6.54 -5.20 -4.87
N GLY A 74 5.55 -6.09 -4.90
CA GLY A 74 4.25 -5.78 -5.50
C GLY A 74 3.20 -6.85 -5.26
N HIS A 75 2.01 -6.62 -5.78
CA HIS A 75 0.90 -7.57 -5.70
C HIS A 75 0.92 -8.56 -6.86
N TRP A 76 0.85 -9.84 -6.50
CA TRP A 76 0.65 -10.94 -7.44
C TRP A 76 -0.80 -11.07 -7.86
N GLN A 77 -1.02 -11.41 -9.14
CA GLN A 77 -2.35 -11.73 -9.65
C GLN A 77 -2.23 -12.63 -10.88
N ILE A 78 -3.21 -13.50 -11.11
CA ILE A 78 -3.31 -14.31 -12.31
C ILE A 78 -3.67 -13.41 -13.50
N GLY A 79 -2.98 -13.58 -14.62
CA GLY A 79 -3.25 -12.84 -15.85
C GLY A 79 -1.98 -12.40 -16.60
N SER A 80 -2.16 -11.56 -17.61
CA SER A 80 -1.04 -11.05 -18.41
C SER A 80 -0.14 -10.13 -17.59
N ILE A 81 -0.70 -9.25 -16.77
CA ILE A 81 0.04 -8.45 -15.78
C ILE A 81 0.06 -9.26 -14.49
N ALA A 82 1.13 -9.99 -14.28
CA ALA A 82 1.25 -10.93 -13.15
C ALA A 82 1.68 -10.25 -11.86
N VAL A 83 2.45 -9.15 -11.90
CA VAL A 83 2.76 -8.35 -10.71
C VAL A 83 2.55 -6.87 -11.01
N ARG A 84 1.85 -6.20 -10.10
CA ARG A 84 1.79 -4.74 -10.04
C ARG A 84 2.74 -4.26 -8.96
N VAL A 85 3.79 -3.56 -9.39
CA VAL A 85 4.86 -3.10 -8.51
C VAL A 85 4.36 -1.96 -7.62
N LEU A 86 4.54 -2.12 -6.32
CA LEU A 86 4.23 -1.13 -5.29
C LEU A 86 5.47 -0.31 -4.90
N SER A 87 6.64 -0.97 -4.89
CA SER A 87 7.90 -0.32 -4.55
C SER A 87 9.08 -0.97 -5.29
N PHE A 88 10.08 -0.15 -5.58
CA PHE A 88 11.40 -0.57 -6.07
C PHE A 88 12.45 -0.57 -4.95
N SER A 89 12.04 -0.34 -3.71
CA SER A 89 12.83 -0.52 -2.50
C SER A 89 12.34 -1.74 -1.74
N ASP A 90 13.26 -2.47 -1.11
CA ASP A 90 12.94 -3.64 -0.29
C ASP A 90 12.33 -3.17 1.03
N GLN A 91 11.02 -3.26 1.14
CA GLN A 91 10.25 -2.80 2.29
C GLN A 91 8.97 -3.63 2.48
N CYS A 92 8.42 -3.60 3.67
CA CYS A 92 7.11 -4.17 3.95
C CYS A 92 5.99 -3.36 3.27
N VAL A 93 4.91 -4.03 2.92
CA VAL A 93 3.65 -3.40 2.49
C VAL A 93 2.69 -3.54 3.65
N ASP A 94 2.70 -2.54 4.51
CA ASP A 94 1.97 -2.44 5.78
C ASP A 94 1.26 -1.09 5.92
N ASP A 95 0.76 -0.78 7.12
CA ASP A 95 0.11 0.51 7.41
C ASP A 95 1.03 1.69 7.09
N GLU A 96 2.31 1.63 7.51
CA GLU A 96 3.28 2.71 7.30
C GLU A 96 3.55 2.93 5.81
N PHE A 97 3.63 1.85 5.03
CA PHE A 97 3.76 1.93 3.58
C PHE A 97 2.60 2.72 2.95
N TYR A 98 1.35 2.37 3.29
CA TYR A 98 0.17 3.04 2.74
C TYR A 98 0.04 4.48 3.25
N GLU A 99 0.31 4.74 4.53
CA GLU A 99 0.36 6.10 5.08
C GLU A 99 1.32 6.99 4.30
N ASN A 100 2.53 6.52 4.06
CA ASN A 100 3.54 7.26 3.30
C ASN A 100 3.08 7.52 1.85
N LYS A 101 2.55 6.52 1.15
CA LYS A 101 2.07 6.66 -0.23
C LYS A 101 0.90 7.64 -0.34
N LEU A 102 -0.06 7.53 0.56
CA LEU A 102 -1.25 8.40 0.58
C LEU A 102 -0.88 9.83 0.99
N SER A 103 0.06 10.01 1.92
CA SER A 103 0.58 11.33 2.30
C SER A 103 1.26 12.03 1.13
N VAL A 104 2.11 11.31 0.37
CA VAL A 104 2.73 11.85 -0.84
C VAL A 104 1.68 12.26 -1.87
N ALA A 105 0.66 11.41 -2.10
CA ALA A 105 -0.43 11.74 -3.01
C ALA A 105 -1.18 13.01 -2.57
N LEU A 106 -1.46 13.15 -1.27
CA LEU A 106 -2.12 14.32 -0.70
C LEU A 106 -1.26 15.59 -0.87
N ASP A 107 0.03 15.50 -0.60
CA ASP A 107 0.97 16.62 -0.74
C ASP A 107 1.12 17.09 -2.19
N ILE A 108 1.09 16.16 -3.16
CA ILE A 108 1.04 16.52 -4.58
C ILE A 108 -0.22 17.34 -4.88
N ARG A 109 -1.40 16.92 -4.40
CA ARG A 109 -2.67 17.65 -4.61
C ARG A 109 -2.66 19.04 -3.96
N ARG A 110 -2.03 19.16 -2.80
CA ARG A 110 -1.80 20.46 -2.14
C ARG A 110 -0.85 21.34 -2.97
N SER A 111 0.25 20.81 -3.43
CA SER A 111 1.28 21.56 -4.17
C SER A 111 0.79 22.13 -5.50
N ILE A 112 -0.15 21.44 -6.16
CA ILE A 112 -0.77 21.90 -7.42
C ILE A 112 -2.04 22.74 -7.19
N GLY A 113 -2.35 23.09 -5.93
CA GLY A 113 -3.46 23.99 -5.57
C GLY A 113 -4.86 23.35 -5.64
N LEU A 114 -4.96 22.01 -5.74
CA LEU A 114 -6.26 21.31 -5.66
C LEU A 114 -6.84 21.35 -4.25
N LEU A 115 -5.97 21.36 -3.23
CA LEU A 115 -6.32 21.52 -1.83
C LEU A 115 -5.73 22.85 -1.35
N ARG A 116 -6.55 23.85 -1.14
CA ARG A 116 -6.15 25.11 -0.55
C ARG A 116 -6.23 24.99 0.97
N ASN A 117 -5.09 25.06 1.63
CA ASN A 117 -5.00 25.25 3.07
C ASN A 117 -4.94 26.74 3.33
N GLY A 118 -5.88 27.31 4.05
CA GLY A 118 -5.78 28.69 4.48
C GLY A 118 -7.00 29.19 5.19
N GLU A 119 -6.77 29.94 6.28
CA GLU A 119 -7.77 30.70 7.01
C GLU A 119 -8.37 31.85 6.16
N ASP A 120 -7.75 32.12 4.97
CA ASP A 120 -8.10 33.21 4.06
C ASP A 120 -8.95 32.81 2.84
N THR A 121 -9.41 31.56 2.75
CA THR A 121 -10.30 31.16 1.64
C THR A 121 -11.74 31.09 2.13
N ASP A 122 -12.62 31.84 1.45
CA ASP A 122 -14.06 31.70 1.63
C ASP A 122 -14.47 30.22 1.50
N GLU A 123 -15.39 29.77 2.35
CA GLU A 123 -15.89 28.39 2.39
C GLU A 123 -16.36 27.91 1.00
N HIS A 124 -16.79 28.84 0.13
CA HIS A 124 -17.22 28.61 -1.25
C HIS A 124 -16.07 28.37 -2.25
N GLU A 125 -14.81 28.68 -1.91
CA GLU A 125 -13.63 28.48 -2.77
C GLU A 125 -12.88 27.17 -2.50
N ARG A 126 -13.28 26.40 -1.51
CA ARG A 126 -12.66 25.11 -1.20
C ARG A 126 -13.08 24.08 -2.23
N ASN A 127 -12.09 23.54 -2.95
CA ASN A 127 -12.36 22.40 -3.82
C ASN A 127 -12.60 21.14 -2.97
N SER A 128 -13.86 20.77 -2.80
CA SER A 128 -14.27 19.60 -2.00
C SER A 128 -14.29 18.29 -2.80
N THR A 129 -14.06 18.35 -4.12
CA THR A 129 -14.14 17.21 -5.02
C THR A 129 -12.89 17.10 -5.87
N TYR A 130 -12.09 16.05 -5.62
CA TYR A 130 -10.85 15.81 -6.34
C TYR A 130 -10.44 14.34 -6.31
N ARG A 131 -9.60 13.92 -7.26
CA ARG A 131 -8.98 12.60 -7.25
C ARG A 131 -7.72 12.62 -6.39
N LEU A 132 -7.76 11.90 -5.26
CA LEU A 132 -6.63 11.77 -4.34
C LEU A 132 -5.60 10.76 -4.87
N VAL A 133 -6.05 9.61 -5.38
CA VAL A 133 -5.17 8.57 -5.92
C VAL A 133 -5.58 8.20 -7.33
N HIS A 134 -4.60 8.16 -8.24
CA HIS A 134 -4.78 7.77 -9.63
C HIS A 134 -3.81 6.64 -10.03
N GLY A 135 -3.99 5.48 -9.45
CA GLY A 135 -3.29 4.25 -9.84
C GLY A 135 -1.79 4.37 -9.91
N GLU A 136 -1.25 4.01 -11.06
CA GLU A 136 0.18 4.00 -11.35
C GLU A 136 0.82 5.38 -11.22
N GLY A 137 0.08 6.44 -11.49
CA GLY A 137 0.57 7.83 -11.36
C GLY A 137 0.94 8.21 -9.95
N ASP A 138 0.30 7.63 -8.94
CA ASP A 138 0.59 7.82 -7.52
C ASP A 138 1.35 6.63 -6.90
N GLY A 139 1.84 5.70 -7.73
CA GLY A 139 2.58 4.53 -7.28
C GLY A 139 1.76 3.52 -6.47
N LEU A 140 0.44 3.51 -6.70
CA LEU A 140 -0.54 2.56 -6.15
C LEU A 140 -1.34 1.90 -7.28
N PRO A 141 -0.69 1.07 -8.14
CA PRO A 141 -1.29 0.54 -9.35
C PRO A 141 -2.56 -0.27 -9.08
N GLY A 142 -3.64 0.12 -9.75
CA GLY A 142 -4.95 -0.49 -9.56
C GLY A 142 -5.79 0.10 -8.43
N LEU A 143 -5.37 1.22 -7.82
CA LEU A 143 -6.16 1.94 -6.83
C LEU A 143 -6.59 3.31 -7.37
N VAL A 144 -7.87 3.64 -7.23
CA VAL A 144 -8.40 4.99 -7.43
C VAL A 144 -9.11 5.42 -6.15
N ILE A 145 -8.85 6.64 -5.69
CA ILE A 145 -9.56 7.26 -4.58
C ILE A 145 -10.03 8.65 -5.03
N ASP A 146 -11.34 8.83 -5.07
CA ASP A 146 -12.00 10.11 -5.34
C ASP A 146 -12.58 10.67 -4.04
N MET A 147 -12.32 11.94 -3.78
CA MET A 147 -12.81 12.66 -2.62
C MET A 147 -14.03 13.51 -2.96
N TYR A 148 -15.06 13.45 -2.13
CA TYR A 148 -16.30 14.21 -2.25
C TYR A 148 -16.67 14.79 -0.89
N ASP A 149 -16.30 16.03 -0.62
CA ASP A 149 -16.60 16.72 0.64
C ASP A 149 -16.27 15.90 1.89
N GLY A 150 -15.06 15.36 1.97
CA GLY A 150 -14.59 14.53 3.08
C GLY A 150 -15.05 13.06 3.02
N VAL A 151 -15.81 12.66 2.01
CA VAL A 151 -16.14 11.26 1.75
C VAL A 151 -15.17 10.71 0.69
N ALA A 152 -14.44 9.64 1.03
CA ALA A 152 -13.56 8.95 0.09
C ALA A 152 -14.30 7.80 -0.59
N VAL A 153 -14.33 7.79 -1.92
CA VAL A 153 -14.82 6.66 -2.72
C VAL A 153 -13.62 5.93 -3.29
N MET A 154 -13.40 4.71 -2.79
CA MET A 154 -12.26 3.88 -3.16
C MET A 154 -12.67 2.82 -4.18
N GLN A 155 -11.93 2.73 -5.30
CA GLN A 155 -12.11 1.73 -6.33
C GLN A 155 -10.85 0.88 -6.43
N ALA A 156 -10.98 -0.41 -6.15
CA ALA A 156 -9.90 -1.40 -6.28
C ALA A 156 -10.03 -2.13 -7.62
N HIS A 157 -9.17 -1.80 -8.58
CA HIS A 157 -9.12 -2.40 -9.92
C HIS A 157 -8.15 -3.59 -10.01
N SER A 158 -7.53 -4.00 -8.89
CA SER A 158 -6.70 -5.19 -8.78
C SER A 158 -7.05 -5.98 -7.53
N VAL A 159 -6.77 -7.29 -7.55
CA VAL A 159 -7.06 -8.16 -6.41
C VAL A 159 -6.28 -7.72 -5.17
N GLY A 160 -5.00 -7.36 -5.32
CA GLY A 160 -4.17 -6.91 -4.21
C GLY A 160 -4.74 -5.66 -3.53
N MET A 161 -5.16 -4.64 -4.30
CA MET A 161 -5.78 -3.44 -3.72
C MET A 161 -7.13 -3.75 -3.06
N HIS A 162 -7.87 -4.76 -3.55
CA HIS A 162 -9.09 -5.20 -2.90
C HIS A 162 -8.80 -5.92 -1.57
N VAL A 163 -7.77 -6.76 -1.53
CA VAL A 163 -7.33 -7.44 -0.29
C VAL A 163 -6.93 -6.40 0.76
N ASP A 164 -6.13 -5.42 0.37
CA ASP A 164 -5.58 -4.39 1.27
C ASP A 164 -6.55 -3.22 1.55
N ARG A 165 -7.78 -3.25 1.04
CA ARG A 165 -8.74 -2.14 1.15
C ARG A 165 -8.95 -1.60 2.56
N MET A 166 -8.97 -2.47 3.57
CA MET A 166 -9.15 -2.04 4.96
C MET A 166 -7.88 -1.39 5.53
N LEU A 167 -6.72 -1.90 5.15
CA LEU A 167 -5.43 -1.32 5.48
C LEU A 167 -5.32 0.10 4.89
N ILE A 168 -5.67 0.23 3.61
CA ILE A 168 -5.68 1.53 2.90
C ILE A 168 -6.68 2.51 3.54
N ALA A 169 -7.89 2.06 3.87
CA ALA A 169 -8.91 2.89 4.50
C ALA A 169 -8.48 3.38 5.89
N ASN A 170 -7.88 2.52 6.70
CA ASN A 170 -7.35 2.86 8.01
C ASN A 170 -6.20 3.88 7.91
N SER A 171 -5.26 3.65 6.98
CA SER A 171 -4.16 4.58 6.70
C SER A 171 -4.70 5.95 6.25
N LEU A 172 -5.71 5.97 5.36
CA LEU A 172 -6.36 7.21 4.94
C LEU A 172 -7.00 7.95 6.11
N LYS A 173 -7.73 7.24 6.99
CA LYS A 173 -8.31 7.83 8.20
C LYS A 173 -7.26 8.43 9.11
N LYS A 174 -6.12 7.77 9.27
CA LYS A 174 -5.03 8.25 10.12
C LYS A 174 -4.40 9.54 9.60
N ILE A 175 -4.16 9.65 8.29
CA ILE A 175 -3.52 10.84 7.70
C ILE A 175 -4.48 12.03 7.54
N MET A 176 -5.77 11.79 7.35
CA MET A 176 -6.76 12.86 7.15
C MET A 176 -7.48 13.25 8.45
N GLY A 177 -7.50 12.38 9.46
CA GLY A 177 -8.13 12.66 10.76
C GLY A 177 -9.61 13.00 10.62
N ASP A 178 -10.00 14.13 11.18
CA ASP A 178 -11.41 14.59 11.20
C ASP A 178 -11.89 15.14 9.85
N ASP A 179 -10.98 15.45 8.92
CA ASP A 179 -11.34 15.85 7.55
C ASP A 179 -11.95 14.69 6.75
N LEU A 180 -11.76 13.43 7.19
CA LEU A 180 -12.35 12.24 6.57
C LEU A 180 -13.64 11.83 7.30
N LYS A 181 -14.78 12.05 6.65
CA LYS A 181 -16.11 11.71 7.16
C LYS A 181 -16.44 10.22 6.97
N ALA A 182 -16.06 9.65 5.83
CA ALA A 182 -16.31 8.24 5.48
C ALA A 182 -15.36 7.74 4.37
N VAL A 183 -15.21 6.40 4.27
CA VAL A 183 -14.54 5.68 3.17
C VAL A 183 -15.49 4.61 2.65
#